data_4b2578e5573c2a102da0731165eb8fb4
#
_entry.id   4b2578e5573c2a102da0731165eb8fb4
#
_cell.length_a   1.000
_cell.length_b   1.000
_cell.length_c   1.000
_cell.angle_alpha   90.00
_cell.angle_beta   90.00
_cell.angle_gamma   90.00
#
_symmetry.space_group_name_H-M   'P 1'
#
loop_
_entity.id
_entity.type
_entity.pdbx_description
1 polymer ?
#
loop_
_entity_poly.entity_id
_entity_poly.type
_entity_poly.pdbx_seq_one_letter_code
_entity_poly.pdbx_strand_id
1 'polypeptide(L)'
;MMIKEIRSIIEQEADAVRRIPVTEHYTEAVDLIVKHVHDQGGKLITSGMGKAGQIAMNIATTFSSTGTPAFFLHPSEAQHGDLGIVCPNDVMLLVSNSGKTRELFELVQLTRGLVEDIPFIVITSDPESRLAQEAAVCLPTGAPKEVCALGLTPTTSTTVMTVIGDVLVVGTMKRIGFTNTDYAKRHHGGYLGSKSRRQSRMEQEESCGR
;
A
#
# COMPACT_ATOMS: atom_id res chain seq x y z
N MET A 1 1.38 15.28 -29.97
CA MET A 1 0.18 14.69 -29.38
C MET A 1 -0.91 15.75 -29.33
N MET A 2 -2.11 15.45 -29.85
CA MET A 2 -3.23 16.41 -29.88
C MET A 2 -3.94 16.48 -28.52
N ILE A 3 -4.53 17.61 -28.16
CA ILE A 3 -5.28 17.80 -26.90
C ILE A 3 -6.35 16.71 -26.67
N LYS A 4 -7.01 16.26 -27.76
CA LYS A 4 -7.99 15.18 -27.70
C LYS A 4 -7.39 13.84 -27.19
N GLU A 5 -6.15 13.53 -27.62
CA GLU A 5 -5.44 12.32 -27.17
C GLU A 5 -5.07 12.41 -25.69
N ILE A 6 -4.61 13.59 -25.24
CA ILE A 6 -4.31 13.82 -23.83
C ILE A 6 -5.55 13.62 -22.98
N ARG A 7 -6.68 14.19 -23.37
CA ARG A 7 -7.95 14.04 -22.68
C ARG A 7 -8.39 12.57 -22.63
N SER A 8 -8.26 11.84 -23.73
CA SER A 8 -8.62 10.42 -23.80
C SER A 8 -7.78 9.57 -22.84
N ILE A 9 -6.48 9.86 -22.71
CA ILE A 9 -5.61 9.16 -21.74
C ILE A 9 -6.10 9.41 -20.30
N ILE A 10 -6.36 10.66 -19.94
CA ILE A 10 -6.83 11.02 -18.60
C ILE A 10 -8.18 10.35 -18.28
N GLU A 11 -9.09 10.31 -19.24
CA GLU A 11 -10.41 9.68 -19.07
C GLU A 11 -10.28 8.16 -18.89
N GLN A 12 -9.41 7.49 -19.64
CA GLN A 12 -9.15 6.06 -19.49
C GLN A 12 -8.56 5.72 -18.13
N GLU A 13 -7.61 6.51 -17.62
CA GLU A 13 -7.05 6.36 -16.27
C GLU A 13 -8.14 6.55 -15.20
N ALA A 14 -8.96 7.60 -15.32
CA ALA A 14 -10.06 7.87 -14.39
C ALA A 14 -11.10 6.74 -14.39
N ASP A 15 -11.42 6.20 -15.57
CA ASP A 15 -12.36 5.09 -15.70
C ASP A 15 -11.82 3.79 -15.08
N ALA A 16 -10.53 3.52 -15.21
CA ALA A 16 -9.90 2.38 -14.57
C ALA A 16 -9.99 2.48 -13.04
N VAL A 17 -9.76 3.66 -12.47
CA VAL A 17 -9.92 3.91 -11.03
C VAL A 17 -11.38 3.69 -10.59
N ARG A 18 -12.38 4.15 -11.36
CA ARG A 18 -13.81 3.92 -11.04
C ARG A 18 -14.21 2.45 -11.06
N ARG A 19 -13.49 1.61 -11.82
CA ARG A 19 -13.74 0.16 -11.95
C ARG A 19 -13.00 -0.69 -10.94
N ILE A 20 -12.24 -0.12 -10.04
CA ILE A 20 -11.60 -0.89 -8.95
C ILE A 20 -12.70 -1.63 -8.19
N PRO A 21 -12.60 -2.97 -8.05
CA PRO A 21 -13.59 -3.74 -7.29
C PRO A 21 -13.58 -3.34 -5.82
N VAL A 22 -14.69 -2.82 -5.32
CA VAL A 22 -14.87 -2.46 -3.92
C VAL A 22 -15.55 -3.61 -3.19
N THR A 23 -14.83 -4.29 -2.30
CA THR A 23 -15.27 -5.47 -1.55
C THR A 23 -14.94 -5.35 -0.07
N GLU A 24 -15.45 -6.25 0.77
CA GLU A 24 -15.11 -6.35 2.19
C GLU A 24 -13.63 -6.63 2.44
N HIS A 25 -12.90 -7.16 1.47
CA HIS A 25 -11.45 -7.41 1.57
C HIS A 25 -10.64 -6.15 1.93
N TYR A 26 -11.12 -4.93 1.60
CA TYR A 26 -10.47 -3.70 2.05
C TYR A 26 -10.56 -3.53 3.57
N THR A 27 -11.71 -3.85 4.16
CA THR A 27 -11.89 -3.81 5.61
C THR A 27 -11.03 -4.88 6.26
N GLU A 28 -11.03 -6.10 5.74
CA GLU A 28 -10.21 -7.21 6.23
C GLU A 28 -8.72 -6.88 6.17
N ALA A 29 -8.24 -6.27 5.08
CA ALA A 29 -6.84 -5.84 4.94
C ALA A 29 -6.47 -4.76 5.97
N VAL A 30 -7.34 -3.76 6.17
CA VAL A 30 -7.13 -2.72 7.19
C VAL A 30 -7.11 -3.32 8.59
N ASP A 31 -8.05 -4.23 8.91
CA ASP A 31 -8.12 -4.90 10.21
C ASP A 31 -6.89 -5.76 10.46
N LEU A 32 -6.40 -6.44 9.43
CA LEU A 32 -5.17 -7.24 9.50
C LEU A 32 -3.95 -6.35 9.80
N ILE A 33 -3.82 -5.20 9.11
CA ILE A 33 -2.75 -4.23 9.36
C ILE A 33 -2.84 -3.69 10.79
N VAL A 34 -4.03 -3.27 11.24
CA VAL A 34 -4.21 -2.72 12.60
C VAL A 34 -3.86 -3.77 13.64
N LYS A 35 -4.38 -4.99 13.51
CA LYS A 35 -4.09 -6.09 14.43
C LYS A 35 -2.59 -6.37 14.56
N HIS A 36 -1.91 -6.54 13.45
CA HIS A 36 -0.50 -6.93 13.47
C HIS A 36 0.41 -5.77 13.87
N VAL A 37 0.17 -4.57 13.33
CA VAL A 37 1.08 -3.44 13.53
C VAL A 37 0.77 -2.66 14.81
N HIS A 38 -0.50 -2.34 15.05
CA HIS A 38 -0.87 -1.46 16.16
C HIS A 38 -1.16 -2.22 17.45
N ASP A 39 -1.85 -3.38 17.37
CA ASP A 39 -2.21 -4.14 18.56
C ASP A 39 -1.07 -5.07 19.02
N GLN A 40 -0.32 -5.65 18.08
CA GLN A 40 0.73 -6.64 18.37
C GLN A 40 2.16 -6.08 18.28
N GLY A 41 2.33 -4.83 17.84
CA GLY A 41 3.64 -4.16 17.80
C GLY A 41 4.56 -4.62 16.66
N GLY A 42 4.02 -5.22 15.61
CA GLY A 42 4.74 -5.53 14.38
C GLY A 42 4.89 -4.33 13.45
N LYS A 43 5.19 -4.58 12.18
CA LYS A 43 5.25 -3.57 11.11
C LYS A 43 4.63 -4.10 9.82
N LEU A 44 4.25 -3.17 8.94
CA LEU A 44 3.86 -3.49 7.59
C LEU A 44 5.10 -3.56 6.69
N ILE A 45 5.35 -4.71 6.08
CA ILE A 45 6.43 -4.86 5.09
C ILE A 45 5.80 -4.88 3.70
N THR A 46 6.13 -3.89 2.86
CA THR A 46 5.66 -3.87 1.48
C THR A 46 6.72 -4.40 0.54
N SER A 47 6.33 -5.08 -0.54
CA SER A 47 7.27 -5.61 -1.53
C SER A 47 6.67 -5.67 -2.93
N GLY A 48 7.53 -5.64 -3.94
CA GLY A 48 7.17 -5.70 -5.35
C GLY A 48 8.39 -5.52 -6.24
N MET A 49 8.25 -5.86 -7.53
CA MET A 49 9.33 -5.71 -8.52
C MET A 49 9.01 -4.62 -9.54
N GLY A 50 10.05 -3.95 -10.03
CA GLY A 50 9.94 -2.93 -11.09
C GLY A 50 8.99 -1.79 -10.72
N LYS A 51 8.04 -1.47 -11.60
CA LYS A 51 7.07 -0.38 -11.34
C LYS A 51 6.14 -0.69 -10.16
N ALA A 52 5.70 -1.94 -10.02
CA ALA A 52 4.93 -2.37 -8.85
C ALA A 52 5.73 -2.23 -7.53
N GLY A 53 7.05 -2.47 -7.57
CA GLY A 53 7.94 -2.22 -6.43
C GLY A 53 8.03 -0.74 -6.06
N GLN A 54 8.04 0.17 -7.04
CA GLN A 54 7.99 1.61 -6.77
C GLN A 54 6.68 2.02 -6.09
N ILE A 55 5.55 1.41 -6.49
CA ILE A 55 4.26 1.64 -5.82
C ILE A 55 4.28 1.06 -4.39
N ALA A 56 4.80 -0.15 -4.20
CA ALA A 56 4.95 -0.75 -2.88
C ALA A 56 5.81 0.12 -1.94
N MET A 57 6.91 0.71 -2.44
CA MET A 57 7.74 1.66 -1.69
C MET A 57 6.96 2.94 -1.33
N ASN A 58 6.20 3.49 -2.27
CA ASN A 58 5.35 4.66 -2.02
C ASN A 58 4.31 4.37 -0.92
N ILE A 59 3.66 3.21 -0.96
CA ILE A 59 2.71 2.76 0.06
C ILE A 59 3.39 2.69 1.44
N ALA A 60 4.59 2.06 1.55
CA ALA A 60 5.32 1.97 2.81
C ALA A 60 5.63 3.34 3.40
N THR A 61 6.16 4.26 2.58
CA THR A 61 6.52 5.60 3.05
C THR A 61 5.29 6.41 3.47
N THR A 62 4.16 6.24 2.79
CA THR A 62 2.90 6.89 3.13
C THR A 62 2.35 6.35 4.45
N PHE A 63 2.35 5.04 4.68
CA PHE A 63 1.99 4.44 5.97
C PHE A 63 2.88 4.93 7.10
N SER A 64 4.21 4.95 6.90
CA SER A 64 5.15 5.44 7.92
C SER A 64 4.88 6.90 8.28
N SER A 65 4.55 7.74 7.30
CA SER A 65 4.24 9.15 7.50
C SER A 65 2.92 9.39 8.23
N THR A 66 2.03 8.42 8.21
CA THR A 66 0.69 8.46 8.81
C THR A 66 0.54 7.57 10.05
N GLY A 67 1.67 7.20 10.66
CA GLY A 67 1.69 6.61 12.01
C GLY A 67 1.71 5.08 12.05
N THR A 68 1.68 4.41 10.92
CA THR A 68 1.81 2.96 10.84
C THR A 68 3.26 2.60 10.48
N PRO A 69 4.05 1.98 11.36
CA PRO A 69 5.39 1.52 11.03
C PRO A 69 5.39 0.63 9.78
N ALA A 70 6.05 1.09 8.73
CA ALA A 70 6.11 0.36 7.47
C ALA A 70 7.49 0.46 6.82
N PHE A 71 7.89 -0.59 6.09
CA PHE A 71 9.18 -0.71 5.43
C PHE A 71 9.03 -1.39 4.07
N PHE A 72 9.74 -0.90 3.06
CA PHE A 72 9.83 -1.57 1.75
C PHE A 72 10.99 -2.55 1.74
N LEU A 73 10.71 -3.84 1.47
CA LEU A 73 11.69 -4.89 1.30
C LEU A 73 11.77 -5.27 -0.19
N HIS A 74 12.93 -5.04 -0.81
CA HIS A 74 13.14 -5.47 -2.20
C HIS A 74 13.28 -7.00 -2.26
N PRO A 75 12.51 -7.71 -3.13
CA PRO A 75 12.49 -9.18 -3.10
C PRO A 75 13.86 -9.81 -3.38
N SER A 76 14.68 -9.21 -4.25
CA SER A 76 16.02 -9.73 -4.54
C SER A 76 16.98 -9.49 -3.37
N GLU A 77 16.93 -8.33 -2.70
CA GLU A 77 17.80 -8.03 -1.57
C GLU A 77 17.45 -8.89 -0.34
N ALA A 78 16.19 -9.29 -0.21
CA ALA A 78 15.75 -10.23 0.81
C ALA A 78 16.57 -11.54 0.80
N GLN A 79 16.96 -12.01 -0.39
CA GLN A 79 17.79 -13.22 -0.56
C GLN A 79 19.25 -13.01 -0.12
N HIS A 80 19.67 -11.77 0.07
CA HIS A 80 21.03 -11.39 0.45
C HIS A 80 21.14 -10.87 1.89
N GLY A 81 20.12 -11.13 2.72
CA GLY A 81 20.16 -10.85 4.16
C GLY A 81 19.12 -9.85 4.64
N ASP A 82 18.55 -8.99 3.77
CA ASP A 82 17.54 -8.00 4.16
C ASP A 82 16.25 -8.64 4.68
N LEU A 83 16.04 -9.95 4.40
CA LEU A 83 14.95 -10.72 5.01
C LEU A 83 14.99 -10.69 6.55
N GLY A 84 16.15 -10.46 7.15
CA GLY A 84 16.31 -10.33 8.60
C GLY A 84 15.51 -9.21 9.26
N ILE A 85 14.90 -8.30 8.45
CA ILE A 85 13.98 -7.28 8.98
C ILE A 85 12.63 -7.88 9.39
N VAL A 86 12.27 -9.04 8.85
CA VAL A 86 10.99 -9.71 9.12
C VAL A 86 11.00 -10.29 10.53
N CYS A 87 9.97 -9.95 11.31
CA CYS A 87 9.79 -10.40 12.69
C CYS A 87 8.41 -11.04 12.86
N PRO A 88 8.21 -11.83 13.95
CA PRO A 88 6.87 -12.22 14.39
C PRO A 88 5.97 -10.97 14.55
N ASN A 89 4.68 -11.14 14.29
CA ASN A 89 3.66 -10.08 14.30
C ASN A 89 3.72 -9.08 13.11
N ASP A 90 4.65 -9.22 12.18
CA ASP A 90 4.61 -8.42 10.95
C ASP A 90 3.46 -8.87 10.02
N VAL A 91 3.10 -7.99 9.10
CA VAL A 91 2.19 -8.29 7.98
C VAL A 91 2.85 -7.83 6.69
N MET A 92 2.72 -8.61 5.61
CA MET A 92 3.33 -8.26 4.33
C MET A 92 2.28 -7.85 3.29
N LEU A 93 2.55 -6.76 2.56
CA LEU A 93 1.77 -6.30 1.41
C LEU A 93 2.60 -6.48 0.13
N LEU A 94 2.17 -7.40 -0.72
CA LEU A 94 2.84 -7.73 -1.98
C LEU A 94 2.09 -7.11 -3.16
N VAL A 95 2.81 -6.40 -4.02
CA VAL A 95 2.24 -5.73 -5.20
C VAL A 95 2.78 -6.38 -6.46
N SER A 96 1.90 -7.03 -7.24
CA SER A 96 2.25 -7.69 -8.48
C SER A 96 1.08 -7.68 -9.46
N ASN A 97 1.21 -6.97 -10.59
CA ASN A 97 0.12 -6.92 -11.57
C ASN A 97 -0.28 -8.32 -12.05
N SER A 98 0.65 -9.13 -12.47
CA SER A 98 0.36 -10.47 -13.01
C SER A 98 0.12 -11.54 -11.93
N GLY A 99 0.53 -11.30 -10.69
CA GLY A 99 0.57 -12.32 -9.65
C GLY A 99 1.50 -13.50 -9.96
N LYS A 100 2.45 -13.33 -10.92
CA LYS A 100 3.36 -14.39 -11.43
C LYS A 100 4.84 -14.02 -11.29
N THR A 101 5.14 -12.97 -10.51
CA THR A 101 6.52 -12.50 -10.31
C THR A 101 7.30 -13.51 -9.47
N ARG A 102 8.34 -14.10 -10.08
CA ARG A 102 9.14 -15.17 -9.50
C ARG A 102 9.77 -14.76 -8.16
N GLU A 103 10.35 -13.59 -8.12
CA GLU A 103 11.04 -13.05 -6.93
C GLU A 103 10.11 -12.88 -5.73
N LEU A 104 8.83 -12.60 -5.98
CA LEU A 104 7.84 -12.54 -4.91
C LEU A 104 7.45 -13.92 -4.37
N PHE A 105 7.43 -14.96 -5.22
CA PHE A 105 7.25 -16.33 -4.73
C PHE A 105 8.44 -16.80 -3.88
N GLU A 106 9.65 -16.50 -4.33
CA GLU A 106 10.86 -16.80 -3.56
C GLU A 106 10.83 -16.06 -2.22
N LEU A 107 10.41 -14.78 -2.21
CA LEU A 107 10.22 -14.00 -0.98
C LEU A 107 9.20 -14.64 -0.05
N VAL A 108 8.03 -15.05 -0.54
CA VAL A 108 6.99 -15.73 0.28
C VAL A 108 7.54 -16.99 0.93
N GLN A 109 8.25 -17.83 0.17
CA GLN A 109 8.85 -19.07 0.69
C GLN A 109 9.90 -18.79 1.77
N LEU A 110 10.81 -17.84 1.52
CA LEU A 110 11.85 -17.47 2.47
C LEU A 110 11.25 -16.87 3.74
N THR A 111 10.25 -16.02 3.58
CA THR A 111 9.56 -15.38 4.71
C THR A 111 8.86 -16.41 5.60
N ARG A 112 8.14 -17.37 5.01
CA ARG A 112 7.50 -18.47 5.77
C ARG A 112 8.52 -19.38 6.44
N GLY A 113 9.69 -19.58 5.85
CA GLY A 113 10.78 -20.29 6.48
C GLY A 113 11.33 -19.60 7.74
N LEU A 114 11.16 -18.30 7.83
CA LEU A 114 11.58 -17.49 8.99
C LEU A 114 10.42 -17.29 10.01
N VAL A 115 9.22 -16.98 9.50
CA VAL A 115 7.98 -16.74 10.27
C VAL A 115 6.83 -17.48 9.58
N GLU A 116 6.47 -18.66 10.09
CA GLU A 116 5.55 -19.59 9.44
C GLU A 116 4.17 -18.97 9.16
N ASP A 117 3.59 -18.30 10.14
CA ASP A 117 2.21 -17.78 10.11
C ASP A 117 2.10 -16.31 9.69
N ILE A 118 3.13 -15.76 9.01
CA ILE A 118 3.07 -14.37 8.58
C ILE A 118 1.96 -14.16 7.53
N PRO A 119 1.01 -13.24 7.74
CA PRO A 119 -0.06 -13.00 6.79
C PRO A 119 0.41 -12.14 5.62
N PHE A 120 -0.10 -12.47 4.41
CA PHE A 120 0.13 -11.71 3.20
C PHE A 120 -1.16 -11.02 2.74
N ILE A 121 -1.05 -9.75 2.37
CA ILE A 121 -2.03 -9.00 1.58
C ILE A 121 -1.46 -8.89 0.18
N VAL A 122 -2.24 -9.19 -0.86
CA VAL A 122 -1.76 -9.15 -2.25
C VAL A 122 -2.61 -8.19 -3.07
N ILE A 123 -1.96 -7.24 -3.76
CA ILE A 123 -2.59 -6.40 -4.79
C ILE A 123 -2.21 -6.97 -6.16
N THR A 124 -3.20 -7.41 -6.95
CA THR A 124 -2.95 -8.04 -8.25
C THR A 124 -4.12 -7.85 -9.22
N SER A 125 -3.86 -7.98 -10.54
CA SER A 125 -4.91 -8.02 -11.55
C SER A 125 -5.51 -9.42 -11.75
N ASP A 126 -4.83 -10.46 -11.26
CA ASP A 126 -5.24 -11.87 -11.39
C ASP A 126 -5.48 -12.47 -9.99
N PRO A 127 -6.74 -12.44 -9.49
CA PRO A 127 -7.09 -12.99 -8.18
C PRO A 127 -6.98 -14.52 -8.12
N GLU A 128 -6.90 -15.20 -9.27
CA GLU A 128 -6.69 -16.65 -9.34
C GLU A 128 -5.19 -17.01 -9.45
N SER A 129 -4.32 -16.01 -9.48
CA SER A 129 -2.87 -16.24 -9.55
C SER A 129 -2.35 -16.98 -8.32
N ARG A 130 -1.25 -17.71 -8.52
CA ARG A 130 -0.57 -18.41 -7.43
C ARG A 130 -0.24 -17.48 -6.26
N LEU A 131 0.18 -16.22 -6.54
CA LEU A 131 0.50 -15.27 -5.48
C LEU A 131 -0.75 -14.89 -4.67
N ALA A 132 -1.90 -14.72 -5.35
CA ALA A 132 -3.18 -14.45 -4.69
C ALA A 132 -3.63 -15.61 -3.79
N GLN A 133 -3.32 -16.85 -4.16
CA GLN A 133 -3.62 -18.04 -3.35
C GLN A 133 -2.80 -18.14 -2.05
N GLU A 134 -1.64 -17.48 -1.99
CA GLU A 134 -0.82 -17.37 -0.78
C GLU A 134 -1.34 -16.27 0.19
N ALA A 135 -2.26 -15.42 -0.26
CA ALA A 135 -2.72 -14.27 0.49
C ALA A 135 -3.80 -14.63 1.52
N ALA A 136 -3.70 -14.05 2.71
CA ALA A 136 -4.81 -13.98 3.65
C ALA A 136 -5.92 -13.05 3.11
N VAL A 137 -5.51 -11.96 2.38
CA VAL A 137 -6.44 -11.03 1.73
C VAL A 137 -5.91 -10.67 0.35
N CYS A 138 -6.74 -10.85 -0.68
CA CYS A 138 -6.45 -10.42 -2.05
C CYS A 138 -7.27 -9.19 -2.43
N LEU A 139 -6.59 -8.16 -2.95
CA LEU A 139 -7.18 -6.90 -3.43
C LEU A 139 -7.03 -6.81 -4.95
N PRO A 140 -8.07 -7.18 -5.73
CA PRO A 140 -7.99 -7.17 -7.18
C PRO A 140 -8.01 -5.75 -7.74
N THR A 141 -7.17 -5.49 -8.76
CA THR A 141 -7.12 -4.19 -9.45
C THR A 141 -8.23 -3.99 -10.47
N GLY A 142 -9.02 -5.03 -10.79
CA GLY A 142 -9.99 -5.01 -11.88
C GLY A 142 -9.36 -5.19 -13.28
N ALA A 143 -8.09 -5.61 -13.34
CA ALA A 143 -7.35 -5.89 -14.57
C ALA A 143 -7.43 -4.76 -15.63
N PRO A 144 -7.02 -3.52 -15.29
CA PRO A 144 -7.09 -2.39 -16.19
C PRO A 144 -6.17 -2.59 -17.40
N LYS A 145 -6.59 -2.09 -18.57
CA LYS A 145 -5.73 -2.03 -19.75
C LYS A 145 -4.81 -0.83 -19.66
N GLU A 146 -3.55 -1.01 -20.03
CA GLU A 146 -2.59 0.09 -20.11
C GLU A 146 -2.98 1.09 -21.21
N VAL A 147 -2.83 2.39 -20.92
CA VAL A 147 -3.16 3.45 -21.91
C VAL A 147 -2.07 3.64 -22.95
N CYS A 148 -0.91 3.04 -22.81
CA CYS A 148 0.12 3.10 -23.82
C CYS A 148 -0.27 2.30 -25.07
N ALA A 149 0.12 2.79 -26.26
CA ALA A 149 -0.22 2.17 -27.53
C ALA A 149 0.24 0.71 -27.68
N LEU A 150 1.26 0.30 -26.92
CA LEU A 150 1.75 -1.08 -26.91
C LEU A 150 0.98 -1.98 -25.95
N GLY A 151 0.20 -1.41 -25.00
CA GLY A 151 -0.46 -2.17 -23.93
C GLY A 151 0.51 -2.86 -22.95
N LEU A 152 1.78 -2.42 -22.91
CA LEU A 152 2.85 -3.09 -22.15
C LEU A 152 3.45 -2.23 -21.04
N THR A 153 3.53 -0.91 -21.24
CA THR A 153 4.13 0.00 -20.25
C THR A 153 3.20 0.16 -19.07
N PRO A 154 3.64 -0.19 -17.85
CA PRO A 154 2.83 0.00 -16.65
C PRO A 154 2.51 1.49 -16.44
N THR A 155 1.28 1.85 -16.68
CA THR A 155 0.68 3.18 -16.56
C THR A 155 -0.60 3.07 -15.73
N THR A 156 -1.70 2.65 -16.33
CA THR A 156 -3.00 2.51 -15.68
C THR A 156 -2.98 1.50 -14.53
N SER A 157 -2.28 0.38 -14.70
CA SER A 157 -2.12 -0.61 -13.61
C SER A 157 -1.45 0.01 -12.38
N THR A 158 -0.42 0.84 -12.55
CA THR A 158 0.26 1.51 -11.43
C THR A 158 -0.59 2.60 -10.79
N THR A 159 -1.38 3.35 -11.57
CA THR A 159 -2.36 4.31 -11.05
C THR A 159 -3.39 3.62 -10.16
N VAL A 160 -3.96 2.51 -10.61
CA VAL A 160 -4.94 1.72 -9.85
C VAL A 160 -4.32 1.17 -8.56
N MET A 161 -3.11 0.59 -8.62
CA MET A 161 -2.40 0.08 -7.44
C MET A 161 -2.12 1.18 -6.40
N THR A 162 -1.77 2.38 -6.87
CA THR A 162 -1.58 3.55 -5.99
C THR A 162 -2.86 3.89 -5.25
N VAL A 163 -3.98 3.97 -5.96
CA VAL A 163 -5.30 4.28 -5.35
C VAL A 163 -5.70 3.21 -4.33
N ILE A 164 -5.46 1.93 -4.61
CA ILE A 164 -5.70 0.84 -3.64
C ILE A 164 -4.84 1.05 -2.39
N GLY A 165 -3.57 1.39 -2.55
CA GLY A 165 -2.67 1.73 -1.45
C GLY A 165 -3.17 2.91 -0.62
N ASP A 166 -3.63 3.99 -1.27
CA ASP A 166 -4.20 5.16 -0.60
C ASP A 166 -5.45 4.81 0.22
N VAL A 167 -6.32 3.92 -0.30
CA VAL A 167 -7.50 3.42 0.43
C VAL A 167 -7.07 2.69 1.71
N LEU A 168 -6.05 1.84 1.65
CA LEU A 168 -5.53 1.13 2.83
C LEU A 168 -4.94 2.11 3.85
N VAL A 169 -4.15 3.10 3.40
CA VAL A 169 -3.58 4.14 4.27
C VAL A 169 -4.67 4.92 4.97
N VAL A 170 -5.64 5.48 4.21
CA VAL A 170 -6.72 6.29 4.77
C VAL A 170 -7.64 5.46 5.67
N GLY A 171 -7.92 4.21 5.29
CA GLY A 171 -8.69 3.27 6.10
C GLY A 171 -8.01 3.00 7.45
N THR A 172 -6.70 2.72 7.44
CA THR A 172 -5.91 2.49 8.64
C THR A 172 -5.84 3.76 9.52
N MET A 173 -5.58 4.94 8.93
CA MET A 173 -5.61 6.20 9.67
C MET A 173 -6.93 6.42 10.43
N LYS A 174 -8.06 6.13 9.78
CA LYS A 174 -9.38 6.22 10.42
C LYS A 174 -9.54 5.22 11.56
N ARG A 175 -9.10 3.99 11.35
CA ARG A 175 -9.24 2.90 12.33
C ARG A 175 -8.41 3.16 13.60
N ILE A 176 -7.21 3.74 13.47
CA ILE A 176 -6.33 4.05 14.60
C ILE A 176 -6.59 5.44 15.21
N GLY A 177 -7.54 6.21 14.68
CA GLY A 177 -7.85 7.55 15.15
C GLY A 177 -6.69 8.54 14.96
N PHE A 178 -5.94 8.45 13.85
CA PHE A 178 -4.78 9.29 13.58
C PHE A 178 -5.16 10.77 13.44
N THR A 179 -4.53 11.64 14.23
CA THR A 179 -4.90 13.05 14.39
C THR A 179 -3.95 14.02 13.69
N ASN A 180 -4.35 15.30 13.56
CA ASN A 180 -3.48 16.39 13.14
C ASN A 180 -2.24 16.55 14.06
N THR A 181 -2.42 16.31 15.35
CA THR A 181 -1.31 16.30 16.33
C THR A 181 -0.30 15.20 16.02
N ASP A 182 -0.77 14.00 15.68
CA ASP A 182 0.11 12.88 15.33
C ASP A 182 0.83 13.13 14.00
N TYR A 183 0.15 13.75 13.03
CA TYR A 183 0.74 14.17 11.78
C TYR A 183 1.85 15.20 12.00
N ALA A 184 1.59 16.23 12.82
CA ALA A 184 2.54 17.29 13.15
C ALA A 184 3.83 16.76 13.79
N LYS A 185 3.74 15.70 14.61
CA LYS A 185 4.91 15.04 15.24
C LYS A 185 5.82 14.33 14.22
N ARG A 186 5.31 13.98 13.04
CA ARG A 186 6.05 13.26 12.00
C ARG A 186 6.52 14.16 10.85
N HIS A 187 5.90 15.33 10.70
CA HIS A 187 6.17 16.28 9.62
C HIS A 187 6.70 17.61 10.16
N HIS A 188 8.00 17.64 10.46
CA HIS A 188 8.63 18.83 11.08
C HIS A 188 8.94 19.95 10.10
N GLY A 189 9.08 19.66 8.80
CA GLY A 189 9.45 20.62 7.75
C GLY A 189 8.32 20.91 6.77
N GLY A 190 8.52 21.96 5.97
CA GLY A 190 7.69 22.28 4.82
C GLY A 190 6.28 22.78 5.13
N TYR A 191 5.50 22.93 4.05
CA TYR A 191 4.14 23.45 4.11
C TYR A 191 3.19 22.57 4.93
N LEU A 192 3.23 21.25 4.72
CA LEU A 192 2.32 20.31 5.39
C LEU A 192 2.56 20.27 6.91
N GLY A 193 3.81 20.28 7.35
CA GLY A 193 4.15 20.34 8.76
C GLY A 193 3.68 21.64 9.42
N SER A 194 3.79 22.78 8.74
CA SER A 194 3.28 24.05 9.24
C SER A 194 1.76 24.08 9.31
N LYS A 195 1.07 23.53 8.29
CA LYS A 195 -0.39 23.43 8.23
C LYS A 195 -0.93 22.53 9.34
N SER A 196 -0.36 21.35 9.54
CA SER A 196 -0.83 20.41 10.58
C SER A 196 -0.65 20.94 11.98
N ARG A 197 0.48 21.62 12.28
CA ARG A 197 0.66 22.30 13.59
C ARG A 197 -0.39 23.38 13.85
N ARG A 198 -0.74 24.16 12.83
CA ARG A 198 -1.80 25.18 12.96
C ARG A 198 -3.16 24.53 13.25
N GLN A 199 -3.52 23.48 12.51
CA GLN A 199 -4.78 22.76 12.72
C GLN A 199 -4.85 22.10 14.10
N SER A 200 -3.75 21.47 14.54
CA SER A 200 -3.65 20.87 15.87
C SER A 200 -3.87 21.89 17.00
N ARG A 201 -3.35 23.12 16.88
CA ARG A 201 -3.57 24.19 17.87
C ARG A 201 -5.03 24.63 17.92
N MET A 202 -5.67 24.81 16.76
CA MET A 202 -7.08 25.19 16.70
C MET A 202 -7.99 24.13 17.35
N GLU A 203 -7.74 22.83 17.10
CA GLU A 203 -8.48 21.74 17.72
C GLU A 203 -8.30 21.71 19.26
N GLN A 204 -7.11 22.02 19.76
CA GLN A 204 -6.85 22.12 21.20
C GLN A 204 -7.57 23.31 21.85
N GLU A 205 -7.61 24.47 21.20
CA GLU A 205 -8.31 25.66 21.67
C GLU A 205 -9.83 25.43 21.72
N GLU A 206 -10.40 24.79 20.70
CA GLU A 206 -11.83 24.43 20.68
C GLU A 206 -12.20 23.38 21.75
N SER A 207 -11.29 22.48 22.09
CA SER A 207 -11.52 21.47 23.15
C SER A 207 -11.40 22.04 24.56
N CYS A 208 -10.57 23.08 24.76
CA CYS A 208 -10.40 23.76 26.06
C CYS A 208 -11.48 24.82 26.35
N GLY A 209 -12.20 25.27 25.31
CA GLY A 209 -13.26 26.27 25.44
C GLY A 209 -14.67 25.72 25.72
N ARG A 210 -14.77 24.38 25.91
CA ARG A 210 -16.00 23.69 26.36
C ARG A 210 -15.79 23.16 27.78
#